data_14b45d079f8b2b0047edc8c3e6ad220d
#
_entry.id   14b45d079f8b2b0047edc8c3e6ad220d
#
_cell.length_a   1.000
_cell.length_b   1.000
_cell.length_c   1.000
_cell.angle_alpha   90.00
_cell.angle_beta   90.00
_cell.angle_gamma   90.00
#
_symmetry.space_group_name_H-M   'P 1'
#
loop_
_entity.id
_entity.type
_entity.pdbx_description
1 polymer ?
#
loop_
_entity_poly.entity_id
_entity_poly.type
_entity_poly.pdbx_seq_one_letter_code
_entity_poly.pdbx_strand_id
1 'polypeptide(L)'
;FGHTEWMGLDLRVTPATLIPRPETAELVEWVLHVADKNKPLRVLDIGTGSGCIAIALKKAAPNWQVTGLDISNEALEVAKENAQRNNVTIHWQQADILSLCSLPMVDIIVSNPPYFVDALTCS
;
A
#
# COMPACT_ATOMS: atom_id res chain seq x y z
N PHE A 1 -7.52 -19.22 -2.37
CA PHE A 1 -7.03 -18.52 -3.50
C PHE A 1 -8.12 -17.66 -4.08
N GLY A 2 -7.91 -16.41 -4.18
CA GLY A 2 -8.89 -15.49 -4.71
C GLY A 2 -9.20 -14.36 -3.77
N HIS A 3 -9.71 -14.63 -2.59
CA HIS A 3 -10.10 -13.57 -1.66
C HIS A 3 -9.67 -13.88 -0.25
N THR A 4 -9.34 -12.84 0.50
CA THR A 4 -9.05 -12.97 1.92
C THR A 4 -9.63 -11.77 2.66
N GLU A 5 -9.96 -11.98 3.93
CA GLU A 5 -10.38 -10.88 4.78
C GLU A 5 -9.17 -10.45 5.61
N TRP A 6 -8.92 -9.14 5.66
CA TRP A 6 -7.78 -8.60 6.38
C TRP A 6 -8.12 -7.20 6.89
N MET A 7 -8.02 -7.01 8.20
CA MET A 7 -8.34 -5.73 8.85
C MET A 7 -9.73 -5.19 8.46
N GLY A 8 -10.70 -6.09 8.32
CA GLY A 8 -12.05 -5.72 7.93
C GLY A 8 -12.23 -5.44 6.45
N LEU A 9 -11.19 -5.64 5.64
CA LEU A 9 -11.24 -5.43 4.20
C LEU A 9 -11.41 -6.76 3.47
N ASP A 10 -12.15 -6.72 2.37
CA ASP A 10 -12.27 -7.87 1.49
C ASP A 10 -11.29 -7.67 0.34
N LEU A 11 -10.22 -8.44 0.33
CA LEU A 11 -9.16 -8.28 -0.64
C LEU A 11 -9.09 -9.46 -1.59
N ARG A 12 -9.01 -9.16 -2.87
CA ARG A 12 -8.68 -10.15 -3.88
C ARG A 12 -7.17 -10.36 -3.86
N VAL A 13 -6.74 -11.61 -3.90
CA VAL A 13 -5.32 -11.96 -3.97
C VAL A 13 -5.09 -12.87 -5.17
N THR A 14 -3.96 -12.71 -5.82
CA THR A 14 -3.58 -13.46 -7.02
C THR A 14 -2.12 -13.87 -6.90
N PRO A 15 -1.62 -14.72 -7.81
CA PRO A 15 -0.18 -15.00 -7.82
C PRO A 15 0.70 -13.77 -8.01
N ALA A 16 0.14 -12.68 -8.54
CA ALA A 16 0.89 -11.44 -8.73
C ALA A 16 0.95 -10.60 -7.45
N THR A 17 0.18 -10.97 -6.41
CA THR A 17 0.13 -10.21 -5.16
C THR A 17 0.21 -11.19 -3.99
N LEU A 18 0.86 -10.75 -2.93
CA LEU A 18 1.01 -11.58 -1.74
C LEU A 18 -0.14 -11.37 -0.78
N ILE A 19 -0.46 -12.43 -0.02
CA ILE A 19 -1.42 -12.34 1.05
C ILE A 19 -0.81 -11.52 2.19
N PRO A 20 -1.53 -10.53 2.75
CA PRO A 20 -1.01 -9.73 3.84
C PRO A 20 -0.66 -10.61 5.05
N ARG A 21 0.46 -10.31 5.68
CA ARG A 21 0.91 -11.00 6.87
C ARG A 21 0.48 -10.25 8.12
N PRO A 22 0.50 -10.91 9.29
CA PRO A 22 0.14 -10.23 10.54
C PRO A 22 0.98 -8.98 10.81
N GLU A 23 2.27 -9.02 10.45
CA GLU A 23 3.15 -7.86 10.65
C GLU A 23 2.71 -6.65 9.84
N THR A 24 2.05 -6.88 8.72
CA THR A 24 1.54 -5.80 7.88
C THR A 24 0.44 -5.03 8.62
N ALA A 25 -0.42 -5.73 9.34
CA ALA A 25 -1.45 -5.08 10.14
C ALA A 25 -0.82 -4.23 11.24
N GLU A 26 0.24 -4.71 11.86
CA GLU A 26 0.94 -3.95 12.89
C GLU A 26 1.54 -2.66 12.32
N LEU A 27 2.09 -2.73 11.11
CA LEU A 27 2.62 -1.55 10.44
C LEU A 27 1.53 -0.50 10.21
N VAL A 28 0.38 -0.94 9.72
CA VAL A 28 -0.75 -0.04 9.47
C VAL A 28 -1.19 0.60 10.78
N GLU A 29 -1.35 -0.19 11.83
CA GLU A 29 -1.79 0.32 13.11
C GLU A 29 -0.80 1.32 13.69
N TRP A 30 0.50 1.06 13.53
CA TRP A 30 1.53 1.96 14.01
C TRP A 30 1.47 3.31 13.28
N VAL A 31 1.33 3.29 11.97
CA VAL A 31 1.21 4.53 11.18
C VAL A 31 0.00 5.33 11.64
N LEU A 32 -1.13 4.65 11.83
CA LEU A 32 -2.35 5.32 12.28
C LEU A 32 -2.24 5.86 13.69
N HIS A 33 -1.35 5.28 14.50
CA HIS A 33 -1.14 5.75 15.86
C HIS A 33 -0.27 7.00 15.91
N VAL A 34 0.76 7.09 15.06
CA VAL A 34 1.73 8.18 15.14
C VAL A 34 1.39 9.38 14.26
N ALA A 35 0.53 9.21 13.27
CA ALA A 35 0.18 10.27 12.33
C ALA A 35 -1.22 10.83 12.62
N ASP A 36 -1.40 12.12 12.29
CA ASP A 36 -2.69 12.79 12.56
C ASP A 36 -3.69 12.50 11.45
N LYS A 37 -4.71 11.72 11.76
CA LYS A 37 -5.74 11.33 10.80
C LYS A 37 -6.61 12.50 10.35
N ASN A 38 -6.62 13.58 11.10
CA ASN A 38 -7.46 14.73 10.78
C ASN A 38 -6.80 15.71 9.83
N LYS A 39 -5.51 15.54 9.55
CA LYS A 39 -4.80 16.37 8.61
C LYS A 39 -4.77 15.74 7.22
N PRO A 40 -4.73 16.53 6.15
CA PRO A 40 -4.68 15.98 4.79
C PRO A 40 -3.25 15.55 4.42
N LEU A 41 -2.73 14.58 5.14
CA LEU A 41 -1.37 14.11 4.91
C LEU A 41 -1.28 13.35 3.58
N ARG A 42 -0.12 13.45 2.94
CA ARG A 42 0.16 12.73 1.70
C ARG A 42 0.97 11.49 2.04
N VAL A 43 0.48 10.34 1.61
CA VAL A 43 1.05 9.05 1.94
C VAL A 43 1.42 8.30 0.67
N LEU A 44 2.62 7.73 0.66
CA LEU A 44 3.11 6.94 -0.46
C LEU A 44 3.36 5.52 0.01
N ASP A 45 2.72 4.56 -0.64
CA ASP A 45 2.91 3.13 -0.38
C ASP A 45 3.73 2.54 -1.52
N ILE A 46 4.98 2.21 -1.24
CA ILE A 46 5.91 1.67 -2.24
C ILE A 46 5.83 0.15 -2.25
N GLY A 47 5.63 -0.41 -3.44
CA GLY A 47 5.44 -1.85 -3.57
C GLY A 47 4.08 -2.25 -3.05
N THR A 48 3.06 -1.56 -3.49
CA THR A 48 1.72 -1.67 -2.91
C THR A 48 1.06 -3.05 -3.05
N GLY A 49 1.46 -3.84 -4.05
CA GLY A 49 0.94 -5.19 -4.27
C GLY A 49 -0.56 -5.21 -4.43
N SER A 50 -1.24 -5.92 -3.54
CA SER A 50 -2.72 -5.98 -3.54
C SER A 50 -3.37 -4.67 -3.14
N GLY A 51 -2.58 -3.70 -2.70
CA GLY A 51 -3.08 -2.42 -2.23
C GLY A 51 -3.53 -2.41 -0.78
N CYS A 52 -3.30 -3.49 -0.05
CA CYS A 52 -3.87 -3.66 1.28
C CYS A 52 -3.48 -2.55 2.25
N ILE A 53 -2.21 -2.13 2.29
CA ILE A 53 -1.78 -1.08 3.21
C ILE A 53 -2.41 0.25 2.83
N ALA A 54 -2.32 0.62 1.55
CA ALA A 54 -2.87 1.89 1.07
C ALA A 54 -4.38 1.96 1.34
N ILE A 55 -5.09 0.88 1.08
CA ILE A 55 -6.53 0.81 1.28
C ILE A 55 -6.88 0.91 2.76
N ALA A 56 -6.15 0.18 3.61
CA ALA A 56 -6.40 0.20 5.05
C ALA A 56 -6.16 1.60 5.62
N LEU A 57 -5.09 2.27 5.19
CA LEU A 57 -4.78 3.62 5.65
C LEU A 57 -5.85 4.63 5.21
N LYS A 58 -6.26 4.55 3.94
CA LYS A 58 -7.28 5.48 3.43
C LYS A 58 -8.63 5.24 4.11
N LYS A 59 -8.98 3.99 4.36
CA LYS A 59 -10.23 3.64 5.02
C LYS A 59 -10.28 4.21 6.43
N ALA A 60 -9.17 4.12 7.16
CA ALA A 60 -9.09 4.59 8.55
C ALA A 60 -8.86 6.10 8.63
N ALA A 61 -8.22 6.70 7.63
CA ALA A 61 -7.90 8.12 7.61
C ALA A 61 -8.35 8.73 6.27
N PRO A 62 -9.67 8.97 6.10
CA PRO A 62 -10.20 9.42 4.80
C PRO A 62 -9.66 10.75 4.32
N ASN A 63 -9.12 11.57 5.22
CA ASN A 63 -8.55 12.86 4.85
C ASN A 63 -7.17 12.74 4.19
N TRP A 64 -6.53 11.60 4.31
CA TRP A 64 -5.21 11.41 3.73
C TRP A 64 -5.30 11.24 2.21
N GLN A 65 -4.27 11.73 1.52
CA GLN A 65 -4.12 11.51 0.08
C GLN A 65 -3.13 10.37 -0.09
N VAL A 66 -3.63 9.23 -0.50
CA VAL A 66 -2.82 8.01 -0.56
C VAL A 66 -2.51 7.64 -2.01
N THR A 67 -1.22 7.39 -2.27
CA THR A 67 -0.74 6.92 -3.56
C THR A 67 -0.07 5.58 -3.37
N GLY A 68 -0.39 4.63 -4.24
CA GLY A 68 0.25 3.32 -4.25
C GLY A 68 1.12 3.16 -5.49
N LEU A 69 2.36 2.76 -5.30
CA LEU A 69 3.28 2.50 -6.40
C LEU A 69 3.58 1.01 -6.48
N ASP A 70 3.70 0.52 -7.70
CA ASP A 70 4.20 -0.84 -7.92
C ASP A 70 4.82 -0.90 -9.31
N ILE A 71 5.82 -1.75 -9.46
CA ILE A 71 6.44 -1.97 -10.76
C ILE A 71 5.56 -2.86 -11.62
N SER A 72 4.71 -3.67 -11.01
CA SER A 72 3.85 -4.62 -11.70
C SER A 72 2.49 -4.02 -12.01
N ASN A 73 2.16 -3.91 -13.30
CA ASN A 73 0.82 -3.50 -13.70
C ASN A 73 -0.24 -4.49 -13.26
N GLU A 74 0.09 -5.78 -13.23
CA GLU A 74 -0.86 -6.80 -12.78
C GLU A 74 -1.23 -6.59 -11.33
N ALA A 75 -0.24 -6.28 -10.49
CA ALA A 75 -0.50 -5.97 -9.08
C ALA A 75 -1.38 -4.73 -8.95
N LEU A 76 -1.11 -3.70 -9.74
CA LEU A 76 -1.91 -2.47 -9.69
C LEU A 76 -3.36 -2.69 -10.12
N GLU A 77 -3.62 -3.59 -11.08
CA GLU A 77 -4.98 -3.91 -11.45
C GLU A 77 -5.72 -4.57 -10.31
N VAL A 78 -5.06 -5.46 -9.58
CA VAL A 78 -5.64 -6.07 -8.39
C VAL A 78 -5.89 -5.02 -7.30
N ALA A 79 -4.93 -4.13 -7.11
CA ALA A 79 -5.07 -3.05 -6.12
C ALA A 79 -6.25 -2.13 -6.45
N LYS A 80 -6.42 -1.78 -7.72
CA LYS A 80 -7.55 -0.96 -8.15
C LYS A 80 -8.89 -1.64 -7.87
N GLU A 81 -8.98 -2.93 -8.16
CA GLU A 81 -10.17 -3.69 -7.87
C GLU A 81 -10.45 -3.72 -6.37
N ASN A 82 -9.42 -3.93 -5.58
CA ASN A 82 -9.56 -3.99 -4.12
C ASN A 82 -10.01 -2.65 -3.55
N ALA A 83 -9.51 -1.54 -4.09
CA ALA A 83 -9.96 -0.22 -3.66
C ALA A 83 -11.44 -0.02 -3.94
N GLN A 84 -11.91 -0.44 -5.12
CA GLN A 84 -13.32 -0.33 -5.47
C GLN A 84 -14.18 -1.20 -4.56
N ARG A 85 -13.74 -2.41 -4.27
CA ARG A 85 -14.48 -3.33 -3.39
C ARG A 85 -14.63 -2.76 -1.99
N ASN A 86 -13.68 -1.96 -1.55
CA ASN A 86 -13.67 -1.40 -0.20
C ASN A 86 -14.05 0.08 -0.17
N ASN A 87 -14.53 0.61 -1.29
CA ASN A 87 -15.09 1.96 -1.39
C ASN A 87 -14.11 3.06 -1.01
N VAL A 88 -12.87 2.94 -1.45
CA VAL A 88 -11.87 3.99 -1.27
C VAL A 88 -11.27 4.38 -2.61
N THR A 89 -10.80 5.64 -2.70
CA THR A 89 -10.15 6.16 -3.88
C THR A 89 -8.68 6.38 -3.56
N ILE A 90 -7.82 5.75 -4.35
CA ILE A 90 -6.38 5.83 -4.18
C ILE A 90 -5.77 6.12 -5.54
N HIS A 91 -4.71 6.92 -5.54
CA HIS A 91 -3.97 7.17 -6.77
C HIS A 91 -2.95 6.06 -6.98
N TRP A 92 -3.09 5.32 -8.06
CA TRP A 92 -2.18 4.21 -8.37
C TRP A 92 -1.23 4.62 -9.47
N GLN A 93 0.04 4.27 -9.34
CA GLN A 93 1.04 4.62 -10.33
C GLN A 93 2.03 3.46 -10.52
N GLN A 94 2.28 3.11 -11.78
CA GLN A 94 3.34 2.15 -12.09
C GLN A 94 4.67 2.89 -12.05
N ALA A 95 5.58 2.41 -11.23
CA ALA A 95 6.91 3.01 -11.14
C ALA A 95 7.89 2.01 -10.54
N ASP A 96 9.11 2.08 -11.02
CA ASP A 96 10.23 1.38 -10.41
C ASP A 96 10.93 2.38 -9.51
N ILE A 97 10.81 2.19 -8.20
CA ILE A 97 11.37 3.11 -7.23
C ILE A 97 12.89 3.30 -7.42
N LEU A 98 13.56 2.28 -7.93
CA LEU A 98 15.00 2.35 -8.15
C LEU A 98 15.37 3.22 -9.35
N SER A 99 14.41 3.45 -10.24
CA SER A 99 14.61 4.26 -11.44
C SER A 99 14.09 5.69 -11.31
N LEU A 100 13.45 6.01 -10.19
CA LEU A 100 12.93 7.35 -10.00
C LEU A 100 14.05 8.31 -9.64
N CYS A 101 14.11 9.44 -10.34
CA CYS A 101 15.09 10.48 -10.05
C CYS A 101 14.72 11.27 -8.81
N SER A 102 13.43 11.34 -8.52
CA SER A 102 12.95 12.03 -7.33
C SER A 102 11.61 11.45 -6.93
N LEU A 103 11.32 11.49 -5.65
CA LEU A 103 10.01 11.09 -5.13
C LEU A 103 9.11 12.31 -5.04
N PRO A 104 7.80 12.14 -5.18
CA PRO A 104 6.88 13.25 -4.93
C PRO A 104 7.00 13.70 -3.48
N MET A 105 6.64 14.95 -3.21
CA MET A 105 6.62 15.44 -1.84
C MET A 105 5.50 14.76 -1.09
N VAL A 106 5.86 13.99 -0.07
CA VAL A 106 4.90 13.28 0.77
C VAL A 106 5.27 13.43 2.22
N ASP A 107 4.31 13.18 3.08
CA ASP A 107 4.50 13.28 4.52
C ASP A 107 4.88 11.94 5.14
N ILE A 108 4.42 10.84 4.53
CA ILE A 108 4.64 9.49 5.02
C ILE A 108 4.98 8.58 3.85
N ILE A 109 6.03 7.79 4.02
CA ILE A 109 6.37 6.74 3.07
C ILE A 109 6.28 5.41 3.80
N VAL A 110 5.52 4.47 3.23
CA VAL A 110 5.36 3.14 3.78
C VAL A 110 5.86 2.15 2.75
N SER A 111 6.55 1.14 3.20
CA SER A 111 6.96 0.04 2.32
C SER A 111 6.97 -1.24 3.10
N ASN A 112 6.35 -2.27 2.53
CA ASN A 112 6.36 -3.60 3.12
C ASN A 112 6.80 -4.57 2.03
N PRO A 113 8.13 -4.75 1.87
CA PRO A 113 8.64 -5.60 0.80
C PRO A 113 8.09 -7.01 0.90
N PRO A 114 7.78 -7.62 -0.22
CA PRO A 114 7.18 -8.96 -0.19
C PRO A 114 8.14 -10.05 0.24
N TYR A 115 9.43 -9.77 0.27
CA TYR A 115 10.40 -10.77 0.66
C TYR A 115 11.52 -10.08 1.39
N PHE A 116 12.23 -10.88 2.15
CA PHE A 116 13.39 -10.49 2.85
C PHE A 116 14.47 -10.26 1.88
N VAL A 117 14.66 -9.10 1.49
CA VAL A 117 15.70 -8.84 0.63
C VAL A 117 16.94 -8.80 1.38
N ASP A 118 17.82 -9.24 0.83
CA ASP A 118 19.13 -8.89 0.95
C ASP A 118 19.33 -7.42 0.81
N ALA A 119 18.72 -6.73 1.72
CA ALA A 119 18.73 -5.27 1.69
C ALA A 119 20.13 -4.72 1.82
N LEU A 120 21.02 -5.52 2.31
CA LEU A 120 22.40 -5.13 2.46
C LEU A 120 23.12 -5.02 1.14
N THR A 121 22.62 -5.71 0.12
CA THR A 121 23.23 -5.62 -1.19
C THR A 121 22.76 -4.42 -1.96
N CYS A 122 21.82 -3.69 -1.44
CA CYS A 122 21.32 -2.48 -2.10
C CYS A 122 22.10 -1.24 -1.73
N SER A 123 23.10 -1.40 -0.95
CA SER A 123 23.90 -0.24 -0.53
C SER A 123 24.69 0.38 -1.67
#